data_48172ad04cd766839b6de88a3ef465cd
#
_entry.id   48172ad04cd766839b6de88a3ef465cd
#
_cell.length_a   1.000
_cell.length_b   1.000
_cell.length_c   1.000
_cell.angle_alpha   90.00
_cell.angle_beta   90.00
_cell.angle_gamma   90.00
#
_symmetry.space_group_name_H-M   'P 1'
#
loop_
_entity.id
_entity.type
_entity.pdbx_description
1 polymer ?
#
loop_
_entity_poly.entity_id
_entity_poly.type
_entity_poly.pdbx_seq_one_letter_code
_entity_poly.pdbx_strand_id
1 'polypeptide(L)'
;VWWVGCHGGAGTSTVARLVGHGIDFGQAWPHLTPAMPTANVILVCRASAQGTWAAIGAVEQWRAGTTGPTTVLGVVAVAASPRRPPRIATERLQLLRGWAPRIWRVSWIDALLAADDPTDVGVPPDIEALRHAIQPTPGEGNR
;
A
#
# COMPACT_ATOMS: atom_id res chain seq x y z
N VAL A 1 -0.30 -11.38 2.03
CA VAL A 1 -0.43 -9.92 2.10
C VAL A 1 -1.74 -9.48 1.45
N TRP A 2 -2.44 -8.60 2.11
CA TRP A 2 -3.69 -8.01 1.65
C TRP A 2 -3.47 -6.54 1.31
N TRP A 3 -3.81 -6.16 0.09
CA TRP A 3 -3.70 -4.77 -0.38
C TRP A 3 -5.02 -4.07 -0.10
N VAL A 4 -4.98 -3.02 0.70
CA VAL A 4 -6.17 -2.25 1.08
C VAL A 4 -5.99 -0.79 0.67
N GLY A 5 -6.89 -0.30 -0.17
CA GLY A 5 -6.91 1.10 -0.58
C GLY A 5 -7.53 1.98 0.48
N CYS A 6 -6.89 3.09 0.80
CA CYS A 6 -7.39 4.05 1.79
C CYS A 6 -8.54 4.89 1.23
N HIS A 7 -8.68 4.97 -0.08
CA HIS A 7 -9.70 5.77 -0.78
C HIS A 7 -9.88 5.27 -2.21
N GLY A 8 -10.92 5.71 -2.88
CA GLY A 8 -11.11 5.45 -4.31
C GLY A 8 -10.00 6.08 -5.14
N GLY A 9 -9.49 5.36 -6.13
CA GLY A 9 -8.39 5.84 -6.96
C GLY A 9 -7.03 5.83 -6.30
N ALA A 10 -6.83 5.07 -5.22
CA ALA A 10 -5.55 4.96 -4.52
C ALA A 10 -4.44 4.31 -5.34
N GLY A 11 -4.80 3.53 -6.36
CA GLY A 11 -3.83 2.79 -7.16
C GLY A 11 -3.59 1.37 -6.64
N THR A 12 -4.44 0.88 -5.76
CA THR A 12 -4.31 -0.42 -5.10
C THR A 12 -4.20 -1.57 -6.09
N SER A 13 -5.12 -1.65 -7.06
CA SER A 13 -5.13 -2.72 -8.06
C SER A 13 -3.87 -2.70 -8.91
N THR A 14 -3.44 -1.51 -9.32
CA THR A 14 -2.23 -1.33 -10.13
C THR A 14 -0.99 -1.78 -9.38
N VAL A 15 -0.84 -1.35 -8.13
CA VAL A 15 0.31 -1.75 -7.31
C VAL A 15 0.30 -3.25 -7.06
N ALA A 16 -0.84 -3.82 -6.69
CA ALA A 16 -0.96 -5.27 -6.46
C ALA A 16 -0.58 -6.09 -7.69
N ARG A 17 -1.01 -5.65 -8.87
CA ARG A 17 -0.67 -6.33 -10.14
C ARG A 17 0.80 -6.18 -10.51
N LEU A 18 1.38 -5.00 -10.31
CA LEU A 18 2.81 -4.77 -10.59
C LEU A 18 3.71 -5.55 -9.64
N VAL A 19 3.34 -5.65 -8.38
CA VAL A 19 4.06 -6.49 -7.41
C VAL A 19 3.87 -7.97 -7.73
N GLY A 20 2.69 -8.37 -8.21
CA GLY A 20 2.39 -9.75 -8.59
C GLY A 20 2.26 -10.68 -7.39
N HIS A 21 2.01 -10.18 -6.21
CA HIS A 21 1.88 -10.96 -4.98
C HIS A 21 0.84 -10.33 -4.06
N GLY A 22 0.09 -11.17 -3.35
CA GLY A 22 -0.94 -10.71 -2.42
C GLY A 22 -2.32 -10.60 -3.07
N ILE A 23 -3.29 -10.19 -2.29
CA ILE A 23 -4.71 -10.12 -2.67
C ILE A 23 -5.16 -8.67 -2.60
N ASP A 24 -5.73 -8.16 -3.71
CA ASP A 24 -6.36 -6.84 -3.73
C ASP A 24 -7.74 -6.94 -3.06
N PHE A 25 -7.89 -6.27 -1.93
CA PHE A 25 -9.11 -6.25 -1.15
C PHE A 25 -9.94 -4.98 -1.34
N GLY A 26 -9.53 -4.08 -2.22
CA GLY A 26 -10.23 -2.81 -2.46
C GLY A 26 -10.08 -1.86 -1.29
N GLN A 27 -11.21 -1.22 -0.88
CA GLN A 27 -11.22 -0.21 0.18
C GLN A 27 -11.71 -0.72 1.52
N ALA A 28 -11.80 -2.03 1.70
CA ALA A 28 -12.31 -2.62 2.94
C ALA A 28 -11.22 -3.38 3.68
N TRP A 29 -11.27 -3.37 5.01
CA TRP A 29 -10.44 -4.23 5.83
C TRP A 29 -10.85 -5.70 5.65
N PRO A 30 -9.90 -6.65 5.66
CA PRO A 30 -10.25 -8.07 5.52
C PRO A 30 -11.18 -8.54 6.62
N HIS A 31 -12.19 -9.33 6.25
CA HIS A 31 -13.02 -10.05 7.19
C HIS A 31 -12.29 -11.28 7.71
N LEU A 32 -11.98 -11.29 9.00
CA LEU A 32 -11.25 -12.39 9.62
C LEU A 32 -12.24 -13.49 10.02
N THR A 33 -11.84 -14.73 9.78
CA THR A 33 -12.62 -15.93 10.05
C THR A 33 -11.78 -16.92 10.86
N PRO A 34 -12.36 -17.96 11.45
CA PRO A 34 -11.56 -19.00 12.11
C PRO A 34 -10.54 -19.67 11.18
N ALA A 35 -10.83 -19.74 9.87
CA ALA A 35 -9.89 -20.27 8.87
C ALA A 35 -8.76 -19.27 8.54
N MET A 36 -9.00 -17.97 8.75
CA MET A 36 -8.03 -16.89 8.54
C MET A 36 -8.12 -15.93 9.73
N PRO A 37 -7.51 -16.29 10.86
CA PRO A 37 -7.66 -15.53 12.10
C PRO A 37 -6.89 -14.22 12.15
N THR A 38 -5.90 -14.04 11.27
CA THR A 38 -5.08 -12.82 11.19
C THR A 38 -4.87 -12.44 9.74
N ALA A 39 -4.55 -11.18 9.49
CA ALA A 39 -4.22 -10.70 8.16
C ALA A 39 -3.06 -9.69 8.22
N ASN A 40 -2.12 -9.82 7.29
CA ASN A 40 -1.07 -8.85 7.06
C ASN A 40 -1.53 -7.92 5.94
N VAL A 41 -1.64 -6.63 6.24
CA VAL A 41 -2.21 -5.62 5.35
C VAL A 41 -1.16 -4.59 4.96
N ILE A 42 -1.18 -4.20 3.69
CA ILE A 42 -0.48 -3.02 3.21
C ILE A 42 -1.54 -2.03 2.73
N LEU A 43 -1.50 -0.84 3.30
CA LEU A 43 -2.39 0.25 2.92
C LEU A 43 -1.83 0.98 1.71
N VAL A 44 -2.68 1.37 0.79
CA VAL A 44 -2.29 2.11 -0.41
C VAL A 44 -3.03 3.43 -0.47
N CYS A 45 -2.32 4.53 -0.69
CA CYS A 45 -2.90 5.86 -0.88
C CYS A 45 -2.20 6.61 -1.99
N ARG A 46 -2.83 7.65 -2.52
CA ARG A 46 -2.14 8.62 -3.37
C ARG A 46 -1.33 9.60 -2.52
N ALA A 47 -0.20 10.04 -3.05
CA ALA A 47 0.62 11.09 -2.44
C ALA A 47 0.03 12.47 -2.75
N SER A 48 -1.18 12.69 -2.26
CA SER A 48 -1.97 13.91 -2.41
C SER A 48 -2.50 14.33 -1.04
N ALA A 49 -3.09 15.53 -0.94
CA ALA A 49 -3.70 15.99 0.31
C ALA A 49 -4.80 15.01 0.76
N GLN A 50 -5.72 14.65 -0.14
CA GLN A 50 -6.81 13.74 0.20
C GLN A 50 -6.34 12.31 0.47
N GLY A 51 -5.39 11.83 -0.34
CA GLY A 51 -4.88 10.47 -0.19
C GLY A 51 -4.16 10.25 1.13
N THR A 52 -3.30 11.17 1.50
CA THR A 52 -2.57 11.07 2.77
C THR A 52 -3.47 11.29 3.99
N TRP A 53 -4.50 12.12 3.85
CA TRP A 53 -5.52 12.26 4.89
C TRP A 53 -6.26 10.95 5.13
N ALA A 54 -6.66 10.27 4.04
CA ALA A 54 -7.31 8.97 4.12
C ALA A 54 -6.40 7.90 4.75
N ALA A 55 -5.11 7.95 4.44
CA ALA A 55 -4.13 7.03 5.03
C ALA A 55 -3.99 7.23 6.54
N ILE A 56 -3.98 8.49 7.00
CA ILE A 56 -3.96 8.79 8.44
C ILE A 56 -5.19 8.18 9.11
N GLY A 57 -6.37 8.36 8.54
CA GLY A 57 -7.61 7.79 9.06
C GLY A 57 -7.56 6.26 9.16
N ALA A 58 -7.03 5.59 8.13
CA ALA A 58 -6.90 4.14 8.12
C ALA A 58 -5.93 3.64 9.20
N VAL A 59 -4.78 4.29 9.35
CA VAL A 59 -3.81 3.92 10.38
C VAL A 59 -4.36 4.17 11.78
N GLU A 60 -5.13 5.25 11.97
CA GLU A 60 -5.80 5.50 13.25
C GLU A 60 -6.81 4.42 13.59
N GLN A 61 -7.61 3.95 12.62
CA GLN A 61 -8.54 2.84 12.82
C GLN A 61 -7.80 1.58 13.28
N TRP A 62 -6.70 1.25 12.64
CA TRP A 62 -5.89 0.10 13.01
C TRP A 62 -5.32 0.25 14.43
N ARG A 63 -4.74 1.39 14.74
CA ARG A 63 -4.17 1.64 16.08
C ARG A 63 -5.22 1.65 17.18
N ALA A 64 -6.44 2.03 16.88
CA ALA A 64 -7.55 1.98 17.82
C ALA A 64 -8.09 0.56 18.04
N GLY A 65 -7.61 -0.44 17.29
CA GLY A 65 -8.02 -1.83 17.43
C GLY A 65 -9.36 -2.16 16.80
N THR A 66 -9.93 -1.26 15.97
CA THR A 66 -11.25 -1.45 15.35
C THR A 66 -11.21 -2.34 14.10
N THR A 67 -10.04 -2.75 13.67
CA THR A 67 -9.86 -3.57 12.44
C THR A 67 -9.67 -5.07 12.75
N GLY A 68 -9.85 -5.47 13.99
CA GLY A 68 -9.61 -6.85 14.44
C GLY A 68 -8.11 -7.20 14.49
N PRO A 69 -7.76 -8.49 14.56
CA PRO A 69 -6.37 -8.94 14.65
C PRO A 69 -5.64 -8.81 13.30
N THR A 70 -5.54 -7.60 12.80
CA THR A 70 -4.88 -7.23 11.56
C THR A 70 -3.53 -6.60 11.86
N THR A 71 -2.50 -6.95 11.10
CA THR A 71 -1.19 -6.32 11.18
C THR A 71 -0.98 -5.46 9.94
N VAL A 72 -0.76 -4.18 10.14
CA VAL A 72 -0.37 -3.26 9.05
C VAL A 72 1.15 -3.33 8.91
N LEU A 73 1.61 -3.81 7.75
CA LEU A 73 3.04 -3.87 7.45
C LEU A 73 3.59 -2.51 7.06
N GLY A 74 2.75 -1.66 6.51
CA GLY A 74 3.13 -0.31 6.12
C GLY A 74 2.12 0.33 5.19
N VAL A 75 2.51 1.49 4.67
CA VAL A 75 1.71 2.30 3.73
C VAL A 75 2.50 2.52 2.44
N VAL A 76 1.87 2.29 1.31
CA VAL A 76 2.40 2.63 0.00
C VAL A 76 1.77 3.93 -0.48
N ALA A 77 2.58 4.94 -0.69
CA ALA A 77 2.15 6.23 -1.22
C ALA A 77 2.50 6.30 -2.71
N VAL A 78 1.47 6.28 -3.54
CA VAL A 78 1.60 6.29 -5.00
C VAL A 78 1.53 7.72 -5.51
N ALA A 79 2.49 8.12 -6.33
CA ALA A 79 2.50 9.46 -6.92
C ALA A 79 1.20 9.75 -7.67
N ALA A 80 0.59 10.90 -7.39
CA ALA A 80 -0.65 11.33 -8.02
C ALA A 80 -0.42 12.05 -9.37
N SER A 81 0.82 12.47 -9.62
CA SER A 81 1.23 13.14 -10.85
C SER A 81 2.76 13.02 -11.01
N PRO A 82 3.31 13.39 -12.19
CA PRO A 82 4.77 13.42 -12.37
C PRO A 82 5.47 14.51 -11.56
N ARG A 83 4.72 15.46 -11.01
CA ARG A 83 5.26 16.57 -10.22
C ARG A 83 5.57 16.12 -8.79
N ARG A 84 6.37 16.90 -8.07
CA ARG A 84 6.56 16.71 -6.63
C ARG A 84 5.22 16.69 -5.90
N PRO A 85 5.06 15.84 -4.90
CA PRO A 85 3.85 15.86 -4.09
C PRO A 85 3.69 17.21 -3.38
N PRO A 86 2.46 17.65 -3.11
CA PRO A 86 2.21 18.85 -2.30
C PRO A 86 2.90 18.73 -0.94
N ARG A 87 3.33 19.85 -0.39
CA ARG A 87 3.98 19.88 0.91
C ARG A 87 3.15 19.21 2.01
N ILE A 88 1.84 19.42 2.00
CA ILE A 88 0.94 18.81 2.98
C ILE A 88 0.99 17.27 2.91
N ALA A 89 1.10 16.69 1.72
CA ALA A 89 1.23 15.24 1.56
C ALA A 89 2.55 14.74 2.14
N THR A 90 3.64 15.42 1.87
CA THR A 90 4.96 15.08 2.40
C THR A 90 4.99 15.14 3.93
N GLU A 91 4.41 16.18 4.51
CA GLU A 91 4.31 16.33 5.96
C GLU A 91 3.49 15.21 6.61
N ARG A 92 2.36 14.84 5.98
CA ARG A 92 1.52 13.75 6.48
C ARG A 92 2.20 12.37 6.36
N LEU A 93 2.95 12.14 5.30
CA LEU A 93 3.74 10.91 5.18
C LEU A 93 4.83 10.83 6.25
N GLN A 94 5.44 11.95 6.61
CA GLN A 94 6.39 11.99 7.71
C GLN A 94 5.73 11.68 9.05
N LEU A 95 4.53 12.19 9.28
CA LEU A 95 3.74 11.86 10.47
C LEU A 95 3.44 10.37 10.52
N LEU A 96 3.04 9.78 9.40
CA LEU A 96 2.75 8.35 9.31
C LEU A 96 3.95 7.46 9.60
N ARG A 97 5.17 7.92 9.34
CA ARG A 97 6.39 7.17 9.68
C ARG A 97 6.52 6.87 11.17
N GLY A 98 5.95 7.71 12.02
CA GLY A 98 5.92 7.47 13.47
C GLY A 98 4.83 6.50 13.91
N TRP A 99 3.86 6.19 13.05
CA TRP A 99 2.67 5.40 13.39
C TRP A 99 2.59 4.06 12.66
N ALA A 100 3.09 3.99 11.43
CA ALA A 100 3.12 2.77 10.64
C ALA A 100 4.55 2.21 10.61
N PRO A 101 4.71 0.88 10.54
CA PRO A 101 6.04 0.28 10.54
C PRO A 101 6.93 0.71 9.40
N ARG A 102 6.36 0.88 8.20
CA ARG A 102 7.10 1.27 6.99
C ARG A 102 6.27 2.15 6.08
N ILE A 103 6.94 3.04 5.35
CA ILE A 103 6.35 3.84 4.28
C ILE A 103 7.15 3.56 3.01
N TRP A 104 6.47 3.15 1.94
CA TRP A 104 7.06 3.01 0.61
C TRP A 104 6.49 4.06 -0.31
N ARG A 105 7.31 4.59 -1.20
CA ARG A 105 6.86 5.52 -2.24
C ARG A 105 6.97 4.85 -3.60
N VAL A 106 5.94 5.03 -4.41
CA VAL A 106 5.93 4.61 -5.81
C VAL A 106 5.89 5.86 -6.67
N SER A 107 6.94 6.07 -7.45
CA SER A 107 7.06 7.21 -8.34
C SER A 107 6.08 7.12 -9.50
N TRP A 108 5.82 8.25 -10.16
CA TRP A 108 4.97 8.30 -11.34
C TRP A 108 5.53 7.40 -12.45
N ILE A 109 4.67 6.61 -13.08
CA ILE A 109 5.02 5.69 -14.15
C ILE A 109 4.28 6.10 -15.42
N ASP A 110 4.96 6.89 -16.27
CA ASP A 110 4.36 7.41 -17.52
C ASP A 110 3.85 6.29 -18.44
N ALA A 111 4.56 5.18 -18.51
CA ALA A 111 4.20 4.06 -19.38
C ALA A 111 2.81 3.48 -19.09
N LEU A 112 2.29 3.66 -17.86
CA LEU A 112 0.95 3.20 -17.51
C LEU A 112 -0.15 3.94 -18.26
N LEU A 113 0.09 5.18 -18.71
CA LEU A 113 -0.89 5.95 -19.46
C LEU A 113 -1.20 5.34 -20.83
N ALA A 114 -0.27 4.59 -21.40
CA ALA A 114 -0.41 3.96 -22.71
C ALA A 114 -0.55 2.44 -22.65
N ALA A 115 -0.59 1.86 -21.44
CA ALA A 115 -0.70 0.42 -21.26
C ALA A 115 -2.13 0.01 -20.96
N ASP A 116 -2.63 -0.99 -21.67
CA ASP A 116 -3.94 -1.58 -21.40
C ASP A 116 -3.88 -2.43 -20.10
N ASP A 117 -2.75 -3.08 -19.89
CA ASP A 117 -2.49 -3.89 -18.69
C ASP A 117 -1.28 -3.33 -17.95
N PRO A 118 -1.36 -3.05 -16.64
CA PRO A 118 -0.22 -2.58 -15.86
C PRO A 118 0.99 -3.48 -15.94
N THR A 119 0.82 -4.78 -16.13
CA THR A 119 1.93 -5.73 -16.24
C THR A 119 2.70 -5.65 -17.56
N ASP A 120 2.19 -4.92 -18.54
CA ASP A 120 2.87 -4.69 -19.82
C ASP A 120 4.01 -3.67 -19.70
N VAL A 121 4.02 -2.87 -18.65
CA VAL A 121 5.15 -1.99 -18.36
C VAL A 121 6.24 -2.78 -17.63
N GLY A 122 7.49 -2.38 -17.80
CA GLY A 122 8.58 -2.97 -17.02
C GLY A 122 8.37 -2.75 -15.52
N VAL A 123 8.99 -3.56 -14.69
CA VAL A 123 8.89 -3.41 -13.23
C VAL A 123 9.79 -2.27 -12.78
N PRO A 124 9.24 -1.15 -12.28
CA PRO A 124 10.05 -0.04 -11.78
C PRO A 124 10.84 -0.43 -10.53
N PRO A 125 11.98 0.25 -10.25
CA PRO A 125 12.79 -0.02 -9.05
C PRO A 125 12.00 0.08 -7.73
N ASP A 126 11.07 1.02 -7.62
CA ASP A 126 10.23 1.17 -6.42
C ASP A 126 9.36 -0.07 -6.18
N ILE A 127 8.79 -0.62 -7.24
CA ILE A 127 7.97 -1.84 -7.17
C ILE A 127 8.83 -3.04 -6.83
N GLU A 128 10.03 -3.14 -7.41
CA GLU A 128 10.95 -4.22 -7.09
C GLU A 128 11.38 -4.18 -5.63
N ALA A 129 11.68 -2.99 -5.10
CA ALA A 129 12.01 -2.80 -3.69
C ALA A 129 10.85 -3.20 -2.78
N LEU A 130 9.63 -2.84 -3.15
CA LEU A 130 8.42 -3.21 -2.42
C LEU A 130 8.22 -4.73 -2.44
N ARG A 131 8.39 -5.35 -3.59
CA ARG A 131 8.30 -6.81 -3.72
C ARG A 131 9.27 -7.52 -2.80
N HIS A 132 10.54 -7.09 -2.77
CA HIS A 132 11.55 -7.64 -1.87
C HIS A 132 11.19 -7.48 -0.40
N ALA A 133 10.62 -6.33 -0.04
CA ALA A 133 10.28 -6.04 1.34
C ALA A 133 9.17 -6.92 1.90
N ILE A 134 8.25 -7.39 1.05
CA ILE A 134 7.06 -8.15 1.49
C ILE A 134 7.18 -9.65 1.22
N GLN A 135 8.14 -10.09 0.43
CA GLN A 135 8.35 -11.53 0.22
C GLN A 135 8.99 -12.15 1.46
N PRO A 136 8.56 -13.37 1.84
CA PRO A 136 9.23 -14.09 2.93
C PRO A 136 10.69 -14.32 2.58
N THR A 137 11.56 -14.14 3.57
CA THR A 137 12.97 -14.49 3.42
C THR A 137 13.10 -16.00 3.21
N PRO A 138 13.97 -16.48 2.28
CA PRO A 138 14.20 -17.90 2.15
C PRO A 138 14.56 -18.55 3.48
N GLY A 139 13.78 -19.54 3.91
CA GLY A 139 13.92 -20.22 5.20
C GLY A 139 12.92 -19.82 6.27
N GLU A 140 12.27 -18.65 6.19
CA GLU A 140 11.25 -18.26 7.16
C GLU A 140 9.94 -19.03 6.99
N GLY A 141 9.62 -19.46 5.78
CA GLY A 141 8.42 -20.22 5.49
C GLY A 141 8.42 -21.68 5.98
N ASN A 142 9.54 -22.17 6.50
CA ASN A 142 9.71 -23.53 6.99
C ASN A 142 9.76 -23.64 8.52
N ARG A 143 9.45 -22.57 9.22
CA ARG A 143 9.43 -22.53 10.68
C ARG A 143 8.04 -22.63 11.27
#